data_200a255733ea9d88523eacc0aa560b75
#
_entry.id   200a255733ea9d88523eacc0aa560b75
#
_cell.length_a   1.000
_cell.length_b   1.000
_cell.length_c   1.000
_cell.angle_alpha   90.00
_cell.angle_beta   90.00
_cell.angle_gamma   90.00
#
_symmetry.space_group_name_H-M   'P 1'
#
loop_
_entity.id
_entity.type
_entity.pdbx_description
1 polymer ?
#
loop_
_entity_poly.entity_id
_entity_poly.type
_entity_poly.pdbx_seq_one_letter_code
_entity_poly.pdbx_strand_id
1 'polypeptide(L)'
;GMLYTQCFQELYHRADEKHGGRLPVPVRVIQDEWANVAQPESYPKILATCRSYNIGLNIIVQNIQQIKALYEKEWESIIGNCDTLLFLGGGNEPTSLEFIVKLLGKETIDSLSQSENRGAQTSHGLSYQKLGKELMSQDELAVMDGGKCIFMLRGVRPFLSDKYDL
;
A
#
# COMPACT_ATOMS: atom_id res chain seq x y z
N GLY A 1 -7.48 -5.26 -23.05
CA GLY A 1 -8.66 -4.62 -22.51
C GLY A 1 -9.98 -5.33 -22.68
N MET A 2 -10.30 -5.89 -23.85
CA MET A 2 -11.66 -6.39 -24.13
C MET A 2 -12.14 -7.46 -23.13
N LEU A 3 -11.28 -8.42 -22.75
CA LEU A 3 -11.65 -9.49 -21.81
C LEU A 3 -12.12 -8.95 -20.47
N TYR A 4 -11.33 -8.10 -19.81
CA TYR A 4 -11.70 -7.54 -18.51
C TYR A 4 -12.92 -6.63 -18.59
N THR A 5 -13.02 -5.82 -19.65
CA THR A 5 -14.21 -4.97 -19.87
C THR A 5 -15.48 -5.81 -19.95
N GLN A 6 -15.47 -6.85 -20.76
CA GLN A 6 -16.62 -7.75 -20.89
C GLN A 6 -16.91 -8.53 -19.61
N CYS A 7 -15.87 -9.00 -18.92
CA CYS A 7 -16.02 -9.70 -17.65
C CYS A 7 -16.72 -8.84 -16.60
N PHE A 8 -16.26 -7.61 -16.38
CA PHE A 8 -16.87 -6.70 -15.41
C PHE A 8 -18.28 -6.27 -15.81
N GLN A 9 -18.50 -6.00 -17.11
CA GLN A 9 -19.84 -5.68 -17.61
C GLN A 9 -20.82 -6.81 -17.36
N GLU A 10 -20.43 -8.05 -17.64
CA GLU A 10 -21.28 -9.22 -17.40
C GLU A 10 -21.56 -9.44 -15.91
N LEU A 11 -20.54 -9.30 -15.04
CA LEU A 11 -20.71 -9.44 -13.61
C LEU A 11 -21.68 -8.38 -13.03
N TYR A 12 -21.54 -7.13 -13.44
CA TYR A 12 -22.43 -6.05 -13.03
C TYR A 12 -23.85 -6.26 -13.56
N HIS A 13 -23.98 -6.57 -14.84
CA HIS A 13 -25.28 -6.87 -15.45
C HIS A 13 -26.02 -8.01 -14.74
N ARG A 14 -25.33 -9.11 -14.45
CA ARG A 14 -25.93 -10.23 -13.66
C ARG A 14 -26.33 -9.81 -12.27
N ALA A 15 -25.50 -9.02 -11.60
CA ALA A 15 -25.82 -8.55 -10.25
C ALA A 15 -27.08 -7.68 -10.28
N ASP A 16 -27.17 -6.72 -11.21
CA ASP A 16 -28.29 -5.80 -11.29
C ASP A 16 -29.59 -6.48 -11.72
N GLU A 17 -29.56 -7.26 -12.79
CA GLU A 17 -30.79 -7.83 -13.35
C GLU A 17 -31.31 -9.06 -12.61
N LYS A 18 -30.41 -9.90 -12.07
CA LYS A 18 -30.80 -11.20 -11.52
C LYS A 18 -30.73 -11.26 -10.00
N HIS A 19 -29.98 -10.35 -9.37
CA HIS A 19 -29.64 -10.48 -7.96
C HIS A 19 -29.82 -9.18 -7.15
N GLY A 20 -30.56 -8.19 -7.66
CA GLY A 20 -30.88 -6.97 -6.93
C GLY A 20 -29.66 -6.11 -6.58
N GLY A 21 -28.65 -6.08 -7.45
CA GLY A 21 -27.45 -5.23 -7.33
C GLY A 21 -26.27 -5.88 -6.60
N ARG A 22 -26.36 -7.18 -6.21
CA ARG A 22 -25.26 -7.86 -5.50
C ARG A 22 -25.19 -9.34 -5.88
N LEU A 23 -24.02 -9.81 -6.28
CA LEU A 23 -23.80 -11.22 -6.60
C LEU A 23 -23.98 -12.09 -5.33
N PRO A 24 -24.68 -13.24 -5.43
CA PRO A 24 -24.91 -14.15 -4.29
C PRO A 24 -23.62 -14.85 -3.85
N VAL A 25 -22.70 -15.08 -4.79
CA VAL A 25 -21.39 -15.68 -4.53
C VAL A 25 -20.32 -14.62 -4.71
N PRO A 26 -19.39 -14.47 -3.73
CA PRO A 26 -18.30 -13.51 -3.88
C PRO A 26 -17.38 -13.90 -5.04
N VAL A 27 -17.07 -12.94 -5.91
CA VAL A 27 -16.12 -13.12 -6.99
C VAL A 27 -14.80 -12.45 -6.61
N ARG A 28 -13.70 -13.19 -6.71
CA ARG A 28 -12.34 -12.67 -6.51
C ARG A 28 -11.60 -12.65 -7.83
N VAL A 29 -11.16 -11.47 -8.24
CA VAL A 29 -10.34 -11.28 -9.43
C VAL A 29 -8.93 -11.00 -8.99
N ILE A 30 -8.02 -11.92 -9.30
CA ILE A 30 -6.58 -11.78 -9.01
C ILE A 30 -5.90 -11.40 -10.31
N GLN A 31 -5.29 -10.23 -10.34
CA GLN A 31 -4.63 -9.67 -11.52
C GLN A 31 -3.13 -9.61 -11.26
N ASP A 32 -2.46 -10.68 -11.63
CA ASP A 32 -1.01 -10.72 -11.62
C ASP A 32 -0.46 -9.91 -12.79
N GLU A 33 0.68 -9.26 -12.58
CA GLU A 33 1.28 -8.34 -13.55
C GLU A 33 0.27 -7.32 -14.12
N TRP A 34 -0.59 -6.81 -13.26
CA TRP A 34 -1.73 -5.98 -13.63
C TRP A 34 -1.40 -4.86 -14.62
N ALA A 35 -0.24 -4.25 -14.49
CA ALA A 35 0.19 -3.15 -15.35
C ALA A 35 0.54 -3.59 -16.79
N ASN A 36 0.84 -4.86 -17.00
CA ASN A 36 1.21 -5.41 -18.31
C ASN A 36 -0.02 -5.86 -19.12
N VAL A 37 -1.19 -5.86 -18.49
CA VAL A 37 -2.44 -6.25 -19.13
C VAL A 37 -3.29 -5.02 -19.40
N ALA A 38 -3.84 -4.91 -20.62
CA ALA A 38 -4.70 -3.79 -20.97
C ALA A 38 -5.96 -3.77 -20.08
N GLN A 39 -6.07 -2.74 -19.26
CA GLN A 39 -7.16 -2.52 -18.32
C GLN A 39 -8.32 -1.75 -19.01
N PRO A 40 -9.57 -1.85 -18.50
CA PRO A 40 -10.65 -0.95 -18.89
C PRO A 40 -10.31 0.51 -18.57
N GLU A 41 -10.68 1.46 -19.42
CA GLU A 41 -10.50 2.89 -19.15
C GLU A 41 -11.20 3.33 -17.85
N SER A 42 -12.32 2.68 -17.50
CA SER A 42 -13.09 2.95 -16.29
C SER A 42 -12.61 2.18 -15.05
N TYR A 43 -11.38 1.61 -15.06
CA TYR A 43 -10.89 0.77 -13.97
C TYR A 43 -10.95 1.44 -12.58
N PRO A 44 -10.63 2.73 -12.41
CA PRO A 44 -10.79 3.39 -11.12
C PRO A 44 -12.23 3.39 -10.59
N LYS A 45 -13.22 3.52 -11.49
CA LYS A 45 -14.65 3.43 -11.14
C LYS A 45 -15.04 2.01 -10.77
N ILE A 46 -14.55 1.01 -11.51
CA ILE A 46 -14.77 -0.40 -11.22
C ILE A 46 -14.25 -0.71 -9.82
N LEU A 47 -13.02 -0.30 -9.50
CA LEU A 47 -12.39 -0.50 -8.19
C LEU A 47 -13.19 0.15 -7.05
N ALA A 48 -13.72 1.35 -7.27
CA ALA A 48 -14.53 2.07 -6.29
C ALA A 48 -15.90 1.40 -6.01
N THR A 49 -16.46 0.69 -6.98
CA THR A 49 -17.83 0.15 -6.91
C THR A 49 -17.91 -1.36 -6.72
N CYS A 50 -16.87 -2.11 -7.08
CA CYS A 50 -16.86 -3.59 -7.09
C CYS A 50 -17.27 -4.22 -5.76
N ARG A 51 -16.95 -3.58 -4.63
CA ARG A 51 -17.30 -4.05 -3.29
C ARG A 51 -18.81 -4.18 -3.08
N SER A 52 -19.62 -3.22 -3.56
CA SER A 52 -21.08 -3.27 -3.43
C SER A 52 -21.66 -4.46 -4.18
N TYR A 53 -21.05 -4.84 -5.29
CA TYR A 53 -21.44 -5.98 -6.12
C TYR A 53 -20.93 -7.34 -5.63
N ASN A 54 -20.26 -7.38 -4.47
CA ASN A 54 -19.62 -8.59 -3.94
C ASN A 54 -18.43 -9.09 -4.78
N ILE A 55 -17.74 -8.15 -5.41
CA ILE A 55 -16.53 -8.40 -6.22
C ILE A 55 -15.33 -7.87 -5.45
N GLY A 56 -14.31 -8.68 -5.26
CA GLY A 56 -13.01 -8.29 -4.68
C GLY A 56 -11.93 -8.32 -5.76
N LEU A 57 -11.13 -7.25 -5.82
CA LEU A 57 -10.02 -7.12 -6.76
C LEU A 57 -8.70 -7.21 -6.00
N ASN A 58 -7.77 -8.01 -6.51
CA ASN A 58 -6.40 -8.09 -6.05
C ASN A 58 -5.48 -7.66 -7.20
N ILE A 59 -4.81 -6.54 -7.01
CA ILE A 59 -3.90 -5.95 -7.99
C ILE A 59 -2.48 -6.29 -7.56
N ILE A 60 -1.70 -6.95 -8.40
CA ILE A 60 -0.30 -7.26 -8.16
C ILE A 60 0.55 -6.48 -9.16
N VAL A 61 1.45 -5.66 -8.65
CA VAL A 61 2.38 -4.83 -9.43
C VAL A 61 3.80 -4.98 -8.92
N GLN A 62 4.76 -4.77 -9.79
CA GLN A 62 6.18 -4.83 -9.42
C GLN A 62 6.62 -3.56 -8.68
N ASN A 63 6.06 -2.41 -9.06
CA ASN A 63 6.37 -1.12 -8.45
C ASN A 63 5.22 -0.11 -8.66
N ILE A 64 5.25 0.96 -7.88
CA ILE A 64 4.23 2.03 -7.93
C ILE A 64 4.30 2.84 -9.23
N GLN A 65 5.47 2.95 -9.86
CA GLN A 65 5.63 3.68 -11.12
C GLN A 65 4.76 3.10 -12.24
N GLN A 66 4.53 1.78 -12.23
CA GLN A 66 3.64 1.14 -13.21
C GLN A 66 2.20 1.68 -13.11
N ILE A 67 1.70 1.88 -11.88
CA ILE A 67 0.36 2.44 -11.66
C ILE A 67 0.33 3.91 -12.10
N LYS A 68 1.36 4.69 -11.73
CA LYS A 68 1.48 6.11 -12.11
C LYS A 68 1.56 6.31 -13.62
N ALA A 69 2.28 5.44 -14.32
CA ALA A 69 2.40 5.51 -15.78
C ALA A 69 1.06 5.26 -16.50
N LEU A 70 0.23 4.35 -15.97
CA LEU A 70 -1.07 4.03 -16.56
C LEU A 70 -2.17 5.03 -16.18
N TYR A 71 -2.15 5.56 -14.95
CA TYR A 71 -3.20 6.40 -14.38
C TYR A 71 -2.60 7.64 -13.71
N GLU A 72 -1.94 8.49 -14.47
CA GLU A 72 -1.17 9.64 -14.00
C GLU A 72 -1.92 10.52 -12.99
N LYS A 73 -3.22 10.75 -13.19
CA LYS A 73 -4.06 11.59 -12.32
C LYS A 73 -4.86 10.81 -11.28
N GLU A 74 -5.03 9.51 -11.46
CA GLU A 74 -5.94 8.69 -10.67
C GLU A 74 -5.23 7.59 -9.86
N TRP A 75 -3.91 7.48 -9.95
CA TRP A 75 -3.14 6.43 -9.28
C TRP A 75 -3.35 6.42 -7.75
N GLU A 76 -3.43 7.61 -7.12
CA GLU A 76 -3.71 7.72 -5.68
C GLU A 76 -5.11 7.22 -5.34
N SER A 77 -6.08 7.48 -6.20
CA SER A 77 -7.44 6.98 -6.04
C SER A 77 -7.49 5.45 -6.16
N ILE A 78 -6.71 4.86 -7.06
CA ILE A 78 -6.61 3.40 -7.20
C ILE A 78 -6.11 2.80 -5.90
N ILE A 79 -4.99 3.28 -5.37
CA ILE A 79 -4.43 2.78 -4.11
C ILE A 79 -5.35 3.08 -2.93
N GLY A 80 -5.93 4.28 -2.88
CA GLY A 80 -6.86 4.70 -1.83
C GLY A 80 -8.14 3.88 -1.75
N ASN A 81 -8.56 3.23 -2.84
CA ASN A 81 -9.70 2.31 -2.87
C ASN A 81 -9.32 0.87 -2.45
N CYS A 82 -8.04 0.58 -2.27
CA CYS A 82 -7.59 -0.70 -1.72
C CYS A 82 -7.64 -0.65 -0.19
N ASP A 83 -8.38 -1.57 0.44
CA ASP A 83 -8.45 -1.69 1.90
C ASP A 83 -7.18 -2.33 2.48
N THR A 84 -6.46 -3.08 1.67
CA THR A 84 -5.26 -3.82 2.05
C THR A 84 -4.14 -3.48 1.09
N LEU A 85 -2.95 -3.25 1.63
CA LEU A 85 -1.71 -3.15 0.87
C LEU A 85 -0.70 -4.12 1.48
N LEU A 86 -0.11 -4.96 0.64
CA LEU A 86 0.92 -5.92 1.00
C LEU A 86 2.21 -5.57 0.27
N PHE A 87 3.25 -5.22 1.03
CA PHE A 87 4.59 -5.01 0.50
C PHE A 87 5.44 -6.24 0.76
N LEU A 88 5.87 -6.88 -0.33
CA LEU A 88 6.62 -8.15 -0.27
C LEU A 88 8.14 -7.94 -0.20
N GLY A 89 8.63 -6.71 -0.21
CA GLY A 89 10.06 -6.43 -0.26
C GLY A 89 10.69 -6.79 -1.60
N GLY A 90 12.02 -6.78 -1.64
CA GLY A 90 12.79 -7.23 -2.81
C GLY A 90 12.90 -6.22 -3.95
N GLY A 91 12.27 -5.07 -3.87
CA GLY A 91 12.36 -4.01 -4.85
C GLY A 91 13.20 -2.83 -4.34
N ASN A 92 14.12 -2.33 -5.17
CA ASN A 92 14.95 -1.14 -4.87
C ASN A 92 14.47 0.09 -5.65
N GLU A 93 13.20 0.11 -6.09
CA GLU A 93 12.65 1.24 -6.83
C GLU A 93 12.31 2.37 -5.85
N PRO A 94 12.98 3.54 -5.95
CA PRO A 94 12.92 4.58 -4.91
C PRO A 94 11.51 5.13 -4.67
N THR A 95 10.69 5.24 -5.71
CA THR A 95 9.32 5.76 -5.59
C THR A 95 8.44 4.83 -4.76
N SER A 96 8.60 3.52 -4.92
CA SER A 96 7.87 2.52 -4.13
C SER A 96 8.33 2.55 -2.68
N LEU A 97 9.64 2.60 -2.44
CA LEU A 97 10.19 2.69 -1.08
C LEU A 97 9.71 3.96 -0.37
N GLU A 98 9.80 5.13 -1.01
CA GLU A 98 9.31 6.40 -0.47
C GLU A 98 7.80 6.33 -0.14
N PHE A 99 7.02 5.71 -1.02
CA PHE A 99 5.59 5.55 -0.82
C PHE A 99 5.28 4.68 0.40
N ILE A 100 5.98 3.56 0.57
CA ILE A 100 5.82 2.68 1.74
C ILE A 100 6.24 3.39 3.02
N VAL A 101 7.37 4.10 3.05
CA VAL A 101 7.81 4.90 4.21
C VAL A 101 6.74 5.90 4.64
N LYS A 102 6.14 6.60 3.66
CA LYS A 102 5.04 7.56 3.95
C LYS A 102 3.81 6.89 4.56
N LEU A 103 3.46 5.70 4.09
CA LEU A 103 2.32 4.93 4.60
C LEU A 103 2.58 4.37 6.00
N LEU A 104 3.80 3.94 6.29
CA LEU A 104 4.20 3.47 7.61
C LEU A 104 4.16 4.59 8.65
N GLY A 105 4.48 5.81 8.24
CA GLY A 105 4.47 6.98 9.11
C GLY A 105 5.69 7.07 10.02
N LYS A 106 5.54 7.83 11.11
CA LYS A 106 6.62 8.13 12.06
C LYS A 106 6.23 7.74 13.46
N GLU A 107 7.20 7.29 14.22
CA GLU A 107 7.10 7.15 15.68
C GLU A 107 7.76 8.33 16.37
N THR A 108 7.29 8.63 17.59
CA THR A 108 7.93 9.65 18.44
C THR A 108 8.97 8.97 19.31
N ILE A 109 10.22 9.37 19.16
CA ILE A 109 11.32 8.92 20.01
C ILE A 109 11.74 10.05 20.95
N ASP A 110 12.04 9.71 22.19
CA ASP A 110 12.65 10.64 23.16
C ASP A 110 14.17 10.66 22.91
N SER A 111 14.67 11.80 22.46
CA SER A 111 16.11 12.03 22.28
C SER A 111 16.65 12.77 23.51
N LEU A 112 17.63 12.16 24.17
CA LEU A 112 18.36 12.75 25.28
C LEU A 112 19.65 13.37 24.72
N SER A 113 19.75 14.71 24.71
CA SER A 113 20.97 15.39 24.35
C SER A 113 21.68 15.82 25.65
N GLN A 114 22.87 15.25 25.89
CA GLN A 114 23.77 15.68 26.95
C GLN A 114 24.78 16.66 26.36
N SER A 115 24.76 17.91 26.81
CA SER A 115 25.85 18.85 26.52
C SER A 115 26.72 19.05 27.77
N GLU A 116 27.96 18.66 27.65
CA GLU A 116 29.00 18.89 28.64
C GLU A 116 29.84 20.12 28.20
N ASN A 117 29.68 21.23 28.92
CA ASN A 117 30.49 22.41 28.67
C ASN A 117 31.68 22.40 29.62
N ARG A 118 32.90 22.13 29.12
CA ARG A 118 34.16 22.13 29.90
C ARG A 118 34.78 23.52 29.91
N GLY A 119 34.07 24.46 30.52
CA GLY A 119 34.60 25.78 30.84
C GLY A 119 34.88 25.91 32.35
N ALA A 120 35.34 27.08 32.81
CA ALA A 120 35.68 27.35 34.19
C ALA A 120 34.51 27.17 35.21
N GLN A 121 33.30 26.98 34.72
CA GLN A 121 32.14 26.49 35.48
C GLN A 121 31.49 25.35 34.69
N THR A 122 31.56 24.15 35.26
CA THR A 122 30.96 22.93 34.67
C THR A 122 29.45 23.02 34.82
N SER A 123 28.72 23.17 33.74
CA SER A 123 27.24 23.04 33.75
C SER A 123 26.83 21.84 32.93
N HIS A 124 26.03 20.96 33.54
CA HIS A 124 25.41 19.82 32.88
C HIS A 124 23.97 20.22 32.47
N GLY A 125 23.73 20.31 31.18
CA GLY A 125 22.40 20.53 30.61
C GLY A 125 21.86 19.22 30.05
N LEU A 126 20.73 18.74 30.60
CA LEU A 126 19.93 17.65 30.01
C LEU A 126 18.79 18.27 29.21
N SER A 127 18.80 18.09 27.93
CA SER A 127 17.70 18.51 27.04
C SER A 127 16.95 17.30 26.52
N TYR A 128 15.65 17.24 26.82
CA TYR A 128 14.75 16.24 26.28
C TYR A 128 14.08 16.79 25.02
N GLN A 129 14.29 16.14 23.89
CA GLN A 129 13.59 16.48 22.65
C GLN A 129 12.79 15.28 22.15
N LYS A 130 11.55 15.53 21.75
CA LYS A 130 10.73 14.55 21.05
C LYS A 130 10.97 14.69 19.55
N LEU A 131 11.53 13.66 18.93
CA LEU A 131 11.80 13.62 17.50
C LEU A 131 10.89 12.61 16.82
N GLY A 132 10.33 12.98 15.66
CA GLY A 132 9.63 12.03 14.81
C GLY A 132 10.63 11.24 13.97
N LYS A 133 10.81 9.96 14.26
CA LYS A 133 11.62 9.03 13.46
C LYS A 133 10.69 8.23 12.55
N GLU A 134 11.07 8.04 11.29
CA GLU A 134 10.35 7.11 10.40
C GLU A 134 10.34 5.71 11.00
N LEU A 135 9.19 5.03 10.92
CA LEU A 135 9.04 3.68 11.46
C LEU A 135 10.01 2.70 10.81
N MET A 136 10.21 2.85 9.50
CA MET A 136 11.29 2.23 8.72
C MET A 136 11.76 3.24 7.68
N SER A 137 13.06 3.37 7.50
CA SER A 137 13.65 4.18 6.44
C SER A 137 13.63 3.46 5.09
N GLN A 138 13.91 4.19 4.01
CA GLN A 138 14.04 3.58 2.67
C GLN A 138 15.15 2.52 2.63
N ASP A 139 16.27 2.80 3.32
CA ASP A 139 17.42 1.89 3.38
C ASP A 139 17.08 0.59 4.11
N GLU A 140 16.32 0.69 5.22
CA GLU A 140 15.84 -0.49 5.96
C GLU A 140 14.85 -1.31 5.15
N LEU A 141 13.96 -0.68 4.37
CA LEU A 141 13.06 -1.36 3.47
C LEU A 141 13.79 -2.06 2.31
N ALA A 142 14.82 -1.42 1.76
CA ALA A 142 15.60 -1.96 0.66
C ALA A 142 16.36 -3.25 1.03
N VAL A 143 16.79 -3.36 2.29
CA VAL A 143 17.50 -4.54 2.82
C VAL A 143 16.61 -5.48 3.63
N MET A 144 15.30 -5.27 3.59
CA MET A 144 14.35 -6.11 4.32
C MET A 144 14.50 -7.58 3.93
N ASP A 145 14.48 -8.46 4.93
CA ASP A 145 14.58 -9.91 4.74
C ASP A 145 13.55 -10.41 3.70
N GLY A 146 14.04 -11.21 2.75
CA GLY A 146 13.23 -11.77 1.67
C GLY A 146 12.09 -12.69 2.16
N GLY A 147 12.17 -13.24 3.35
CA GLY A 147 11.12 -14.02 4.02
C GLY A 147 10.05 -13.17 4.73
N LYS A 148 10.23 -11.84 4.78
CA LYS A 148 9.31 -10.92 5.47
C LYS A 148 8.43 -10.15 4.48
N CYS A 149 7.30 -9.67 4.99
CA CYS A 149 6.41 -8.76 4.29
C CYS A 149 5.82 -7.72 5.26
N ILE A 150 5.43 -6.57 4.74
CA ILE A 150 4.71 -5.55 5.50
C ILE A 150 3.26 -5.57 5.06
N PHE A 151 2.38 -5.78 6.03
CA PHE A 151 0.94 -5.81 5.81
C PHE A 151 0.29 -4.55 6.39
N MET A 152 -0.45 -3.86 5.55
CA MET A 152 -1.19 -2.65 5.89
C MET A 152 -2.67 -2.88 5.61
N LEU A 153 -3.49 -2.74 6.64
CA LEU A 153 -4.94 -2.87 6.55
C LEU A 153 -5.57 -1.57 7.04
N ARG A 154 -6.58 -1.10 6.35
CA ARG A 154 -7.32 0.11 6.73
C ARG A 154 -7.85 0.01 8.17
N GLY A 155 -7.54 1.00 9.00
CA GLY A 155 -7.96 1.05 10.40
C GLY A 155 -7.11 0.24 11.37
N VAL A 156 -6.05 -0.41 10.90
CA VAL A 156 -5.10 -1.17 11.73
C VAL A 156 -3.69 -0.62 11.52
N ARG A 157 -2.87 -0.63 12.57
CA ARG A 157 -1.45 -0.26 12.43
C ARG A 157 -0.74 -1.26 11.50
N PRO A 158 0.20 -0.79 10.68
CA PRO A 158 1.04 -1.67 9.87
C PRO A 158 1.78 -2.68 10.74
N PHE A 159 2.00 -3.88 10.22
CA PHE A 159 2.79 -4.90 10.92
C PHE A 159 3.68 -5.68 9.95
N LEU A 160 4.85 -6.08 10.48
CA LEU A 160 5.79 -6.96 9.80
C LEU A 160 5.38 -8.40 10.06
N SER A 161 5.32 -9.21 9.01
CA SER A 161 4.95 -10.62 9.08
C SER A 161 5.91 -11.47 8.27
N ASP A 162 5.92 -12.76 8.57
CA ASP A 162 6.56 -13.75 7.71
C ASP A 162 5.74 -13.98 6.45
N LYS A 163 6.40 -14.21 5.34
CA LYS A 163 5.74 -14.74 4.15
C LYS A 163 5.33 -16.19 4.39
N TYR A 164 4.26 -16.59 3.70
CA TYR A 164 3.86 -17.99 3.72
C TYR A 164 4.92 -18.83 3.03
N ASP A 165 5.34 -19.90 3.69
CA ASP A 165 6.27 -20.88 3.15
C ASP A 165 5.47 -21.96 2.43
N LEU A 166 5.76 -22.16 1.13
CA LEU A 166 5.04 -23.08 0.24
C LEU A 166 5.67 -24.47 0.25
#